data_9ffcf9ce4c078ffb7e4b404af0f1b442
#
_entry.id   9ffcf9ce4c078ffb7e4b404af0f1b442
#
_cell.length_a   1.000
_cell.length_b   1.000
_cell.length_c   1.000
_cell.angle_alpha   90.00
_cell.angle_beta   90.00
_cell.angle_gamma   90.00
#
_symmetry.space_group_name_H-M   'P 1'
#
loop_
_entity.id
_entity.type
_entity.pdbx_description
1 polymer ?
#
loop_
_entity_poly.entity_id
_entity_poly.type
_entity_poly.pdbx_seq_one_letter_code
_entity_poly.pdbx_strand_id
1 'polypeptide(L)'
;TFSTSSMNPILANYGYYFDNKLSLLDTEGEWFYDKAAGKLYLYAPGGVNPGTLNVEAVTKLNGIYLNINVASITIQDLKIKGFRESGVDGYTGNNFTVQRCNISRIERYGIRFNGIDNSIFDNVIEDVLNTAITGVFTQGEISGNFINRTGLVAGYGEDGYGYYGMLIWNAIGTIIEGNTIDSTGYGGISISTSAVVRKNNISY
;
A
#
# COMPACT_ATOMS: atom_id res chain seq x y z
N THR A 1 -0.24 -2.96 -31.76
CA THR A 1 1.00 -3.73 -31.51
C THR A 1 1.49 -3.35 -30.13
N PHE A 2 1.56 -4.27 -29.21
CA PHE A 2 2.13 -4.05 -27.89
C PHE A 2 3.64 -4.02 -28.04
N SER A 3 4.30 -2.96 -27.57
CA SER A 3 5.74 -2.74 -27.75
C SER A 3 6.60 -3.21 -26.57
N THR A 4 5.98 -3.71 -25.50
CA THR A 4 6.70 -4.21 -24.32
C THR A 4 6.24 -5.64 -24.01
N SER A 5 7.17 -6.52 -23.66
CA SER A 5 6.84 -7.82 -23.11
C SER A 5 6.13 -7.63 -21.77
N SER A 6 4.87 -8.01 -21.71
CA SER A 6 4.20 -8.18 -20.42
C SER A 6 4.92 -9.33 -19.69
N MET A 7 5.21 -9.18 -18.40
CA MET A 7 5.80 -10.26 -17.60
C MET A 7 4.87 -11.47 -17.51
N ASN A 8 3.57 -11.25 -17.69
CA ASN A 8 2.60 -12.31 -17.83
C ASN A 8 2.08 -12.34 -19.27
N PRO A 9 2.01 -13.52 -19.92
CA PRO A 9 1.45 -13.63 -21.27
C PRO A 9 -0.01 -13.21 -21.26
N ILE A 10 -0.42 -12.49 -22.30
CA ILE A 10 -1.84 -12.19 -22.53
C ILE A 10 -2.52 -13.50 -22.92
N LEU A 11 -3.33 -14.04 -22.05
CA LEU A 11 -4.05 -15.29 -22.25
C LEU A 11 -5.51 -15.02 -22.65
N ALA A 12 -6.10 -15.94 -23.38
CA ALA A 12 -7.52 -15.90 -23.69
C ALA A 12 -8.35 -15.91 -22.39
N ASN A 13 -9.40 -15.09 -22.34
CA ASN A 13 -10.29 -14.90 -21.19
C ASN A 13 -9.72 -14.12 -20.00
N TYR A 14 -8.53 -13.53 -20.12
CA TYR A 14 -8.08 -12.54 -19.16
C TYR A 14 -8.61 -11.16 -19.54
N GLY A 15 -9.10 -10.43 -18.55
CA GLY A 15 -9.45 -9.03 -18.70
C GLY A 15 -8.20 -8.18 -18.95
N TYR A 16 -8.35 -7.11 -19.70
CA TYR A 16 -7.31 -6.09 -19.87
C TYR A 16 -7.97 -4.72 -19.84
N TYR A 17 -7.19 -3.73 -19.46
CA TYR A 17 -7.59 -2.33 -19.54
C TYR A 17 -6.46 -1.52 -20.13
N PHE A 18 -6.80 -0.36 -20.67
CA PHE A 18 -5.83 0.60 -21.14
C PHE A 18 -5.77 1.75 -20.14
N ASP A 19 -4.58 2.22 -19.87
CA ASP A 19 -4.36 3.39 -19.03
C ASP A 19 -3.43 4.41 -19.70
N ASN A 20 -3.21 5.52 -19.02
CA ASN A 20 -2.22 6.53 -19.37
C ASN A 20 -2.35 7.05 -20.80
N LYS A 21 -3.58 7.31 -21.25
CA LYS A 21 -3.88 7.98 -22.51
C LYS A 21 -4.97 9.03 -22.32
N LEU A 22 -4.75 10.22 -22.85
CA LEU A 22 -5.72 11.32 -22.79
C LEU A 22 -7.08 10.95 -23.42
N SER A 23 -7.07 10.14 -24.48
CA SER A 23 -8.30 9.70 -25.17
C SER A 23 -9.15 8.69 -24.37
N LEU A 24 -8.68 8.24 -23.24
CA LEU A 24 -9.40 7.35 -22.34
C LEU A 24 -10.00 8.10 -21.13
N LEU A 25 -9.91 9.40 -21.12
CA LEU A 25 -10.47 10.24 -20.08
C LEU A 25 -11.98 10.43 -20.37
N ASP A 26 -12.80 9.45 -20.05
CA ASP A 26 -14.21 9.41 -20.40
C ASP A 26 -15.16 9.25 -19.18
N THR A 27 -14.58 9.04 -17.99
CA THR A 27 -15.33 8.86 -16.74
C THR A 27 -14.88 9.86 -15.67
N GLU A 28 -15.83 10.34 -14.87
CA GLU A 28 -15.57 11.27 -13.76
C GLU A 28 -14.56 10.67 -12.76
N GLY A 29 -13.60 11.49 -12.36
CA GLY A 29 -12.52 11.10 -11.44
C GLY A 29 -11.27 10.57 -12.13
N GLU A 30 -11.35 10.27 -13.43
CA GLU A 30 -10.17 9.88 -14.19
C GLU A 30 -9.23 11.05 -14.43
N TRP A 31 -7.96 10.75 -14.56
CA TRP A 31 -6.92 11.74 -14.82
C TRP A 31 -5.82 11.21 -15.74
N PHE A 32 -5.18 12.13 -16.44
CA PHE A 32 -4.03 11.85 -17.29
C PHE A 32 -2.95 12.92 -17.09
N TYR A 33 -1.73 12.49 -16.89
CA TYR A 33 -0.59 13.39 -16.78
C TYR A 33 0.26 13.34 -18.06
N ASP A 34 0.20 14.41 -18.86
CA ASP A 34 1.10 14.61 -19.98
C ASP A 34 2.47 15.05 -19.46
N LYS A 35 3.37 14.10 -19.34
CA LYS A 35 4.73 14.33 -18.84
C LYS A 35 5.53 15.26 -19.78
N ALA A 36 5.30 15.21 -21.08
CA ALA A 36 6.01 16.04 -22.04
C ALA A 36 5.58 17.50 -21.98
N ALA A 37 4.28 17.73 -21.81
CA ALA A 37 3.71 19.07 -21.66
C ALA A 37 3.71 19.58 -20.21
N GLY A 38 3.98 18.71 -19.21
CA GLY A 38 3.88 19.04 -17.79
C GLY A 38 2.45 19.37 -17.35
N LYS A 39 1.44 18.79 -17.99
CA LYS A 39 0.02 19.11 -17.76
C LYS A 39 -0.73 17.93 -17.18
N LEU A 40 -1.53 18.22 -16.15
CA LEU A 40 -2.52 17.29 -15.61
C LEU A 40 -3.89 17.58 -16.21
N TYR A 41 -4.51 16.56 -16.78
CA TYR A 41 -5.88 16.56 -17.24
C TYR A 41 -6.72 15.75 -16.26
N LEU A 42 -7.86 16.28 -15.85
CA LEU A 42 -8.78 15.64 -14.93
C LEU A 42 -10.19 15.73 -15.48
N TYR A 43 -10.87 14.61 -15.58
CA TYR A 43 -12.31 14.60 -15.80
C TYR A 43 -13.00 14.83 -14.43
N ALA A 44 -13.25 16.09 -14.15
CA ALA A 44 -13.73 16.48 -12.82
C ALA A 44 -15.17 16.03 -12.56
N PRO A 45 -15.50 15.56 -11.35
CA PRO A 45 -16.87 15.22 -10.97
C PRO A 45 -17.83 16.37 -11.24
N GLY A 46 -19.01 16.05 -11.80
CA GLY A 46 -20.03 17.05 -12.16
C GLY A 46 -19.64 17.97 -13.30
N GLY A 47 -18.61 17.67 -14.08
CA GLY A 47 -18.16 18.48 -15.22
C GLY A 47 -17.64 19.87 -14.84
N VAL A 48 -17.30 20.11 -13.57
CA VAL A 48 -16.79 21.40 -13.10
C VAL A 48 -15.36 21.65 -13.62
N ASN A 49 -14.98 22.92 -13.69
CA ASN A 49 -13.61 23.27 -14.07
C ASN A 49 -12.61 22.76 -13.00
N PRO A 50 -11.67 21.83 -13.32
CA PRO A 50 -10.69 21.32 -12.36
C PRO A 50 -9.88 22.40 -11.64
N GLY A 51 -9.66 23.55 -12.28
CA GLY A 51 -8.97 24.69 -11.67
C GLY A 51 -9.69 25.32 -10.47
N THR A 52 -10.95 24.98 -10.23
CA THR A 52 -11.71 25.42 -9.06
C THR A 52 -11.70 24.42 -7.91
N LEU A 53 -11.09 23.23 -8.14
CA LEU A 53 -11.01 22.15 -7.17
C LEU A 53 -9.68 22.16 -6.41
N ASN A 54 -9.72 21.68 -5.17
CA ASN A 54 -8.49 21.36 -4.46
C ASN A 54 -7.98 20.00 -4.93
N VAL A 55 -7.04 20.00 -5.88
CA VAL A 55 -6.42 18.81 -6.45
C VAL A 55 -5.07 18.58 -5.76
N GLU A 56 -4.92 17.44 -5.09
CA GLU A 56 -3.69 17.01 -4.45
C GLU A 56 -2.98 15.98 -5.34
N ALA A 57 -1.73 16.24 -5.73
CA ALA A 57 -0.89 15.29 -6.46
C ALA A 57 0.25 14.78 -5.57
N VAL A 58 0.38 13.47 -5.50
CA VAL A 58 1.45 12.83 -4.72
C VAL A 58 2.76 12.87 -5.49
N THR A 59 3.79 13.49 -4.91
CA THR A 59 5.12 13.63 -5.54
C THR A 59 6.26 13.06 -4.70
N LYS A 60 6.02 12.79 -3.42
CA LYS A 60 7.05 12.28 -2.51
C LYS A 60 6.98 10.76 -2.40
N LEU A 61 8.14 10.13 -2.23
CA LEU A 61 8.23 8.67 -2.16
C LEU A 61 7.72 8.15 -0.81
N ASN A 62 8.32 8.60 0.28
CA ASN A 62 8.02 8.09 1.62
C ASN A 62 7.56 9.18 2.56
N GLY A 63 6.63 8.85 3.46
CA GLY A 63 6.24 9.72 4.56
C GLY A 63 7.35 9.81 5.60
N ILE A 64 7.75 8.64 6.10
CA ILE A 64 8.89 8.48 6.99
C ILE A 64 9.80 7.41 6.39
N TYR A 65 11.05 7.73 6.23
CA TYR A 65 12.07 6.80 5.76
C TYR A 65 13.13 6.61 6.85
N LEU A 66 13.25 5.38 7.35
CA LEU A 66 14.27 5.00 8.32
C LEU A 66 15.46 4.42 7.55
N ASN A 67 16.57 5.14 7.58
CA ASN A 67 17.78 4.76 6.86
C ASN A 67 18.39 3.48 7.44
N ILE A 68 19.27 2.85 6.70
CA ILE A 68 20.05 1.70 7.17
C ILE A 68 20.85 2.07 8.44
N ASN A 69 21.06 1.09 9.31
CA ASN A 69 21.79 1.21 10.57
C ASN A 69 21.11 2.04 11.68
N VAL A 70 19.83 2.35 11.57
CA VAL A 70 19.06 2.85 12.71
C VAL A 70 18.29 1.71 13.37
N ALA A 71 18.08 1.81 14.66
CA ALA A 71 17.32 0.86 15.45
C ALA A 71 16.60 1.56 16.60
N SER A 72 15.63 0.89 17.20
CA SER A 72 14.93 1.38 18.39
C SER A 72 14.22 2.72 18.15
N ILE A 73 13.50 2.83 17.05
CA ILE A 73 12.71 4.02 16.69
C ILE A 73 11.24 3.73 16.97
N THR A 74 10.59 4.65 17.66
CA THR A 74 9.13 4.65 17.82
C THR A 74 8.51 5.78 17.01
N ILE A 75 7.56 5.45 16.15
CA ILE A 75 6.74 6.36 15.36
C ILE A 75 5.31 6.23 15.89
N GLN A 76 4.76 7.31 16.40
CA GLN A 76 3.45 7.23 17.03
C GLN A 76 2.61 8.50 16.89
N ASP A 77 1.28 8.31 16.96
CA ASP A 77 0.30 9.40 17.04
C ASP A 77 0.37 10.37 15.85
N LEU A 78 0.72 9.88 14.65
CA LEU A 78 0.89 10.67 13.44
C LEU A 78 -0.20 10.38 12.40
N LYS A 79 -0.51 11.39 11.60
CA LYS A 79 -1.25 11.24 10.35
C LYS A 79 -0.28 11.33 9.17
N ILE A 80 -0.18 10.25 8.41
CA ILE A 80 0.75 10.08 7.27
C ILE A 80 -0.12 9.84 6.03
N LYS A 81 -0.10 10.76 5.06
CA LYS A 81 -1.02 10.69 3.93
C LYS A 81 -0.35 11.14 2.63
N GLY A 82 -0.58 10.39 1.56
CA GLY A 82 -0.21 10.80 0.20
C GLY A 82 1.27 10.58 -0.11
N PHE A 83 1.70 9.31 -0.25
CA PHE A 83 3.06 8.94 -0.64
C PHE A 83 3.05 7.83 -1.68
N ARG A 84 4.08 7.81 -2.55
CA ARG A 84 4.15 6.85 -3.66
C ARG A 84 4.69 5.49 -3.26
N GLU A 85 5.76 5.46 -2.46
CA GLU A 85 6.36 4.18 -2.06
C GLU A 85 5.77 3.67 -0.74
N SER A 86 5.94 4.42 0.33
CA SER A 86 5.49 3.96 1.63
C SER A 86 5.02 5.10 2.54
N GLY A 87 4.05 4.81 3.38
CA GLY A 87 3.75 5.69 4.51
C GLY A 87 4.91 5.71 5.48
N VAL A 88 5.33 4.53 5.95
CA VAL A 88 6.53 4.31 6.76
C VAL A 88 7.39 3.24 6.11
N ASP A 89 8.64 3.53 5.88
CA ASP A 89 9.62 2.62 5.29
C ASP A 89 10.85 2.48 6.20
N GLY A 90 11.02 1.29 6.74
CA GLY A 90 12.21 0.88 7.47
C GLY A 90 12.80 -0.37 6.83
N TYR A 91 13.25 -0.25 5.58
CA TYR A 91 13.65 -1.36 4.74
C TYR A 91 14.65 -2.32 5.40
N THR A 92 15.55 -1.82 6.24
CA THR A 92 16.43 -2.65 7.07
C THR A 92 16.60 -2.03 8.44
N GLY A 93 16.16 -2.72 9.49
CA GLY A 93 16.34 -2.24 10.85
C GLY A 93 15.56 -3.06 11.86
N ASN A 94 15.99 -2.97 13.09
CA ASN A 94 15.46 -3.77 14.18
C ASN A 94 14.82 -2.90 15.27
N ASN A 95 13.87 -3.48 15.98
CA ASN A 95 13.22 -2.85 17.11
C ASN A 95 12.55 -1.51 16.74
N PHE A 96 11.87 -1.48 15.58
CA PHE A 96 11.03 -0.36 15.20
C PHE A 96 9.61 -0.58 15.71
N THR A 97 9.00 0.50 16.15
CA THR A 97 7.59 0.49 16.55
C THR A 97 6.82 1.55 15.77
N VAL A 98 5.71 1.15 15.15
CA VAL A 98 4.72 2.09 14.60
C VAL A 98 3.40 1.86 15.32
N GLN A 99 2.90 2.89 15.99
CA GLN A 99 1.68 2.74 16.78
C GLN A 99 0.78 3.97 16.75
N ARG A 100 -0.53 3.73 16.80
CA ARG A 100 -1.58 4.75 16.83
C ARG A 100 -1.44 5.81 15.74
N CYS A 101 -0.96 5.38 14.58
CA CYS A 101 -0.87 6.23 13.39
C CYS A 101 -2.08 6.03 12.48
N ASN A 102 -2.44 7.09 11.75
CA ASN A 102 -3.38 7.02 10.64
C ASN A 102 -2.59 7.16 9.33
N ILE A 103 -2.53 6.09 8.54
CA ILE A 103 -1.74 6.00 7.30
C ILE A 103 -2.71 5.80 6.15
N SER A 104 -2.72 6.72 5.16
CA SER A 104 -3.70 6.64 4.09
C SER A 104 -3.24 7.23 2.77
N ARG A 105 -3.90 6.80 1.68
CA ARG A 105 -3.63 7.23 0.30
C ARG A 105 -2.17 7.00 -0.09
N ILE A 106 -1.73 5.77 0.06
CA ILE A 106 -0.37 5.32 -0.28
C ILE A 106 -0.44 4.46 -1.54
N GLU A 107 0.47 4.73 -2.49
CA GLU A 107 0.45 4.00 -3.77
C GLU A 107 0.93 2.55 -3.59
N ARG A 108 2.01 2.30 -2.81
CA ARG A 108 2.53 0.94 -2.68
C ARG A 108 2.31 0.33 -1.30
N TYR A 109 2.99 0.78 -0.27
CA TYR A 109 2.97 0.13 1.04
C TYR A 109 2.57 1.09 2.16
N GLY A 110 1.62 0.70 2.97
CA GLY A 110 1.31 1.48 4.17
C GLY A 110 2.52 1.52 5.11
N ILE A 111 2.98 0.35 5.54
CA ILE A 111 4.19 0.16 6.35
C ILE A 111 5.03 -0.97 5.74
N ARG A 112 6.34 -0.73 5.56
CA ARG A 112 7.29 -1.74 5.09
C ARG A 112 8.48 -1.84 6.04
N PHE A 113 8.66 -3.00 6.67
CA PHE A 113 9.80 -3.30 7.53
C PHE A 113 10.48 -4.61 7.16
N ASN A 114 11.80 -4.65 7.26
CA ASN A 114 12.57 -5.89 7.18
C ASN A 114 13.54 -5.94 8.36
N GLY A 115 13.34 -6.88 9.28
CA GLY A 115 14.22 -7.02 10.43
C GLY A 115 13.64 -7.84 11.57
N ILE A 116 14.23 -7.67 12.74
CA ILE A 116 13.93 -8.42 13.96
C ILE A 116 13.28 -7.49 14.98
N ASP A 117 12.34 -8.01 15.79
CA ASP A 117 11.69 -7.31 16.90
C ASP A 117 10.94 -6.02 16.47
N ASN A 118 10.45 -5.99 15.23
CA ASN A 118 9.64 -4.87 14.77
C ASN A 118 8.18 -5.04 15.18
N SER A 119 7.54 -3.95 15.55
CA SER A 119 6.20 -3.95 16.12
C SER A 119 5.28 -2.93 15.44
N ILE A 120 4.05 -3.35 15.12
CA ILE A 120 3.05 -2.51 14.47
C ILE A 120 1.73 -2.64 15.24
N PHE A 121 1.36 -1.60 16.01
CA PHE A 121 0.24 -1.65 16.93
C PHE A 121 -0.82 -0.58 16.68
N ASP A 122 -2.09 -0.94 16.76
CA ASP A 122 -3.21 -0.01 16.88
C ASP A 122 -3.22 1.10 15.81
N ASN A 123 -2.76 0.80 14.60
CA ASN A 123 -2.78 1.75 13.50
C ASN A 123 -4.07 1.62 12.68
N VAL A 124 -4.46 2.72 12.05
CA VAL A 124 -5.47 2.74 11.00
C VAL A 124 -4.76 2.91 9.66
N ILE A 125 -4.89 1.94 8.77
CA ILE A 125 -4.22 1.92 7.46
C ILE A 125 -5.27 1.75 6.38
N GLU A 126 -5.47 2.77 5.54
CA GLU A 126 -6.56 2.80 4.57
C GLU A 126 -6.12 3.35 3.21
N ASP A 127 -6.86 2.97 2.17
CA ASP A 127 -6.64 3.48 0.81
C ASP A 127 -5.18 3.28 0.34
N VAL A 128 -4.67 2.06 0.51
CA VAL A 128 -3.36 1.65 0.00
C VAL A 128 -3.53 0.88 -1.29
N LEU A 129 -2.90 1.30 -2.38
CA LEU A 129 -3.17 0.70 -3.70
C LEU A 129 -2.49 -0.66 -3.91
N ASN A 130 -1.50 -1.01 -3.10
CA ASN A 130 -0.86 -2.33 -3.17
C ASN A 130 -1.06 -3.13 -1.87
N THR A 131 -0.24 -2.95 -0.83
CA THR A 131 -0.26 -3.77 0.39
C THR A 131 -0.15 -2.89 1.63
N ALA A 132 -1.02 -3.09 2.63
CA ALA A 132 -1.00 -2.22 3.80
C ALA A 132 0.24 -2.45 4.68
N ILE A 133 0.55 -3.69 5.05
CA ILE A 133 1.74 -4.02 5.83
C ILE A 133 2.53 -5.11 5.11
N THR A 134 3.81 -4.87 4.87
CA THR A 134 4.67 -5.86 4.21
C THR A 134 6.09 -5.87 4.77
N GLY A 135 6.76 -6.99 4.58
CA GLY A 135 8.18 -7.12 4.86
C GLY A 135 8.58 -8.42 5.53
N VAL A 136 9.80 -8.44 6.02
CA VAL A 136 10.37 -9.53 6.81
C VAL A 136 10.22 -9.19 8.29
N PHE A 137 9.52 -10.04 9.02
CA PHE A 137 9.29 -9.86 10.45
C PHE A 137 9.75 -11.13 11.18
N THR A 138 10.87 -11.04 11.87
CA THR A 138 11.35 -12.09 12.76
C THR A 138 11.15 -11.63 14.20
N GLN A 139 10.52 -12.46 15.04
CA GLN A 139 10.23 -12.15 16.44
C GLN A 139 9.46 -10.84 16.65
N GLY A 140 8.68 -10.43 15.64
CA GLY A 140 7.93 -9.19 15.64
C GLY A 140 6.50 -9.36 16.18
N GLU A 141 5.78 -8.26 16.25
CA GLU A 141 4.37 -8.25 16.62
C GLU A 141 3.57 -7.29 15.72
N ILE A 142 2.45 -7.77 15.19
CA ILE A 142 1.50 -6.98 14.42
C ILE A 142 0.12 -7.17 15.04
N SER A 143 -0.33 -6.17 15.82
CA SER A 143 -1.56 -6.34 16.59
C SER A 143 -2.47 -5.11 16.63
N GLY A 144 -3.77 -5.34 16.76
CA GLY A 144 -4.77 -4.29 16.94
C GLY A 144 -4.93 -3.33 15.77
N ASN A 145 -4.36 -3.59 14.60
CA ASN A 145 -4.46 -2.68 13.47
C ASN A 145 -5.81 -2.82 12.75
N PHE A 146 -6.33 -1.70 12.28
CA PHE A 146 -7.46 -1.63 11.37
C PHE A 146 -6.94 -1.35 9.95
N ILE A 147 -7.13 -2.30 9.05
CA ILE A 147 -6.71 -2.23 7.65
C ILE A 147 -7.95 -2.27 6.77
N ASN A 148 -8.10 -1.29 5.88
CA ASN A 148 -9.28 -1.18 5.05
C ASN A 148 -8.96 -0.62 3.66
N ARG A 149 -9.67 -1.09 2.65
CA ARG A 149 -9.56 -0.65 1.25
C ARG A 149 -8.12 -0.71 0.73
N THR A 150 -7.56 -1.93 0.76
CA THR A 150 -6.19 -2.17 0.29
C THR A 150 -6.19 -2.99 -0.99
N GLY A 151 -5.44 -2.56 -1.98
CA GLY A 151 -5.24 -3.31 -3.22
C GLY A 151 -6.48 -3.42 -4.11
N LEU A 152 -7.46 -2.52 -3.99
CA LEU A 152 -8.72 -2.57 -4.75
C LEU A 152 -8.60 -2.08 -6.19
N VAL A 153 -7.52 -1.37 -6.53
CA VAL A 153 -7.32 -0.83 -7.88
C VAL A 153 -6.34 -1.70 -8.65
N ALA A 154 -6.81 -2.26 -9.76
CA ALA A 154 -5.99 -3.11 -10.61
C ALA A 154 -4.78 -2.33 -11.19
N GLY A 155 -3.67 -3.03 -11.41
CA GLY A 155 -2.46 -2.45 -12.02
C GLY A 155 -1.40 -1.94 -11.05
N TYR A 156 -1.69 -1.88 -9.76
CA TYR A 156 -0.75 -1.42 -8.73
C TYR A 156 -0.06 -2.57 -7.96
N GLY A 157 -0.41 -3.83 -8.25
CA GLY A 157 0.30 -4.99 -7.71
C GLY A 157 1.61 -5.26 -8.46
N GLU A 158 2.59 -5.82 -7.77
CA GLU A 158 3.86 -6.23 -8.35
C GLU A 158 3.90 -7.74 -8.49
N ASP A 159 4.15 -8.23 -9.71
CA ASP A 159 4.53 -9.62 -10.03
C ASP A 159 3.77 -10.74 -9.26
N GLY A 160 2.48 -10.53 -8.98
CA GLY A 160 1.68 -11.47 -8.19
C GLY A 160 1.85 -11.34 -6.68
N TYR A 161 2.57 -10.35 -6.19
CA TYR A 161 2.84 -10.11 -4.77
C TYR A 161 2.19 -8.83 -4.23
N GLY A 162 1.07 -8.43 -4.74
CA GLY A 162 0.37 -7.25 -4.27
C GLY A 162 -1.05 -7.55 -3.82
N TYR A 163 -1.75 -6.50 -3.39
CA TYR A 163 -3.18 -6.51 -3.08
C TYR A 163 -3.56 -7.25 -1.78
N TYR A 164 -2.63 -7.36 -0.84
CA TYR A 164 -2.88 -7.94 0.47
C TYR A 164 -3.13 -6.87 1.55
N GLY A 165 -3.91 -7.25 2.56
CA GLY A 165 -3.90 -6.50 3.82
C GLY A 165 -2.51 -6.60 4.48
N MET A 166 -2.01 -7.82 4.63
CA MET A 166 -0.66 -8.09 5.14
C MET A 166 0.06 -9.12 4.27
N LEU A 167 1.31 -8.85 3.89
CA LEU A 167 2.18 -9.77 3.18
C LEU A 167 3.50 -9.88 3.94
N ILE A 168 3.64 -10.96 4.72
CA ILE A 168 4.72 -11.11 5.68
C ILE A 168 5.65 -12.26 5.26
N TRP A 169 6.90 -11.90 5.00
CA TRP A 169 7.96 -12.83 4.67
C TRP A 169 8.76 -13.17 5.93
N ASN A 170 9.21 -14.41 6.04
CA ASN A 170 10.06 -14.88 7.14
C ASN A 170 9.53 -14.48 8.54
N ALA A 171 8.29 -14.85 8.83
CA ALA A 171 7.58 -14.46 10.04
C ALA A 171 7.95 -15.28 11.30
N ILE A 172 9.14 -15.88 11.35
CA ILE A 172 9.57 -16.78 12.43
C ILE A 172 9.47 -16.10 13.79
N GLY A 173 8.65 -16.68 14.69
CA GLY A 173 8.41 -16.12 16.03
C GLY A 173 7.54 -14.88 16.06
N THR A 174 6.97 -14.47 14.93
CA THR A 174 6.10 -13.30 14.86
C THR A 174 4.68 -13.64 15.33
N ILE A 175 4.07 -12.71 16.03
CA ILE A 175 2.68 -12.78 16.48
C ILE A 175 1.85 -11.80 15.64
N ILE A 176 0.74 -12.27 15.06
CA ILE A 176 -0.23 -11.46 14.32
C ILE A 176 -1.59 -11.66 14.97
N GLU A 177 -2.02 -10.70 15.79
CA GLU A 177 -3.26 -10.89 16.55
C GLU A 177 -4.15 -9.65 16.65
N GLY A 178 -5.45 -9.89 16.77
CA GLY A 178 -6.42 -8.84 17.05
C GLY A 178 -6.59 -7.79 15.97
N ASN A 179 -6.08 -8.03 14.76
CA ASN A 179 -6.23 -7.09 13.65
C ASN A 179 -7.61 -7.25 13.00
N THR A 180 -8.13 -6.13 12.51
CA THR A 180 -9.31 -6.11 11.63
C THR A 180 -8.85 -5.74 10.22
N ILE A 181 -9.13 -6.62 9.26
CA ILE A 181 -8.77 -6.45 7.86
C ILE A 181 -10.04 -6.55 7.03
N ASP A 182 -10.38 -5.49 6.33
CA ASP A 182 -11.59 -5.41 5.52
C ASP A 182 -11.28 -4.88 4.12
N SER A 183 -12.00 -5.39 3.12
CA SER A 183 -11.90 -4.91 1.75
C SER A 183 -10.47 -4.93 1.18
N THR A 184 -9.96 -6.12 0.91
CA THR A 184 -8.66 -6.32 0.25
C THR A 184 -8.82 -6.88 -1.16
N GLY A 185 -7.95 -6.50 -2.08
CA GLY A 185 -8.06 -6.88 -3.49
C GLY A 185 -7.77 -8.36 -3.77
N TYR A 186 -6.93 -9.02 -2.96
CA TYR A 186 -6.58 -10.43 -3.16
C TYR A 186 -6.66 -11.27 -1.90
N GLY A 187 -6.06 -10.84 -0.80
CA GLY A 187 -6.08 -11.62 0.43
C GLY A 187 -5.83 -10.78 1.68
N GLY A 188 -6.42 -11.21 2.79
CA GLY A 188 -6.26 -10.52 4.07
C GLY A 188 -4.83 -10.62 4.59
N ILE A 189 -4.36 -11.85 4.87
CA ILE A 189 -3.02 -12.11 5.42
C ILE A 189 -2.35 -13.21 4.61
N SER A 190 -1.13 -12.96 4.13
CA SER A 190 -0.24 -13.94 3.52
C SER A 190 1.05 -14.03 4.32
N ILE A 191 1.50 -15.27 4.62
CA ILE A 191 2.67 -15.55 5.46
C ILE A 191 3.48 -16.66 4.80
N SER A 192 4.79 -16.48 4.71
CA SER A 192 5.67 -17.47 4.06
C SER A 192 6.34 -18.45 5.01
N THR A 193 6.28 -18.26 6.32
CA THR A 193 6.93 -19.12 7.33
C THR A 193 6.08 -19.23 8.60
N SER A 194 6.60 -19.88 9.64
CA SER A 194 5.88 -20.10 10.90
C SER A 194 5.64 -18.79 11.66
N ALA A 195 4.38 -18.53 12.01
CA ALA A 195 3.94 -17.42 12.84
C ALA A 195 2.79 -17.87 13.75
N VAL A 196 2.49 -17.09 14.76
CA VAL A 196 1.26 -17.25 15.55
C VAL A 196 0.23 -16.27 15.02
N VAL A 197 -0.84 -16.77 14.40
CA VAL A 197 -1.94 -15.95 13.87
C VAL A 197 -3.21 -16.26 14.63
N ARG A 198 -3.77 -15.29 15.35
CA ARG A 198 -4.94 -15.52 16.18
C ARG A 198 -5.80 -14.29 16.37
N LYS A 199 -7.09 -14.50 16.60
CA LYS A 199 -8.07 -13.44 16.92
C LYS A 199 -8.16 -12.31 15.90
N ASN A 200 -7.71 -12.51 14.67
CA ASN A 200 -7.90 -11.52 13.61
C ASN A 200 -9.30 -11.64 13.02
N ASN A 201 -9.89 -10.52 12.68
CA ASN A 201 -11.14 -10.43 11.92
C ASN A 201 -10.81 -10.07 10.48
N ILE A 202 -11.16 -10.95 9.52
CA ILE A 202 -10.86 -10.75 8.10
C ILE A 202 -12.18 -10.86 7.35
N SER A 203 -12.55 -9.80 6.66
CA SER A 203 -13.79 -9.68 5.88
C SER A 203 -13.51 -9.06 4.50
N TYR A 204 -14.52 -9.21 3.62
CA TYR A 204 -14.52 -8.68 2.26
C TYR A 204 -15.75 -7.80 2.05
#